data_ce5ca066abf4216cebacfab28846a8ed
#
_entry.id   ce5ca066abf4216cebacfab28846a8ed
#
_cell.length_a   1.000
_cell.length_b   1.000
_cell.length_c   1.000
_cell.angle_alpha   90.00
_cell.angle_beta   90.00
_cell.angle_gamma   90.00
#
_symmetry.space_group_name_H-M   'P 1'
#
loop_
_entity.id
_entity.type
_entity.pdbx_description
1 polymer ?
#
loop_
_entity_poly.entity_id
_entity_poly.type
_entity_poly.pdbx_seq_one_letter_code
_entity_poly.pdbx_strand_id
1 'polypeptide(L)'
;CKMLLAQKAFSNYDCYHLLEPYLAGTEASGLYEARLGAQEMPGKEVHVFCAGYREDEFEELLCFADHIVFNSPSQLLRFGKRAKQVGKSVGLRINPECSTQEGHEIYDPCAPGSRMGTTRAQWEAAVKMHPDLTGLLDGIHFHTLCEQDSSDLETTLAAVKVKFGDLISQVKWLNLGGGCLLYTSPSPRD
;
A
#
# COMPACT_ATOMS: atom_id res chain seq x y z
N CYS A 1 5.71 -13.60 6.57
CA CYS A 1 4.65 -12.66 6.21
C CYS A 1 4.26 -11.82 7.43
N LYS A 2 3.95 -10.54 7.24
CA LYS A 2 3.41 -9.64 8.26
C LYS A 2 1.97 -9.31 7.91
N MET A 3 1.09 -9.29 8.91
CA MET A 3 -0.29 -8.83 8.75
C MET A 3 -0.46 -7.48 9.44
N LEU A 4 -1.14 -6.56 8.77
CA LEU A 4 -1.42 -5.21 9.24
C LEU A 4 -2.94 -5.01 9.39
N LEU A 5 -3.34 -4.21 10.38
CA LEU A 5 -4.72 -3.78 10.51
C LEU A 5 -5.03 -2.66 9.53
N ALA A 6 -5.90 -2.90 8.57
CA ALA A 6 -6.41 -1.85 7.68
C ALA A 6 -7.40 -0.96 8.44
N GLN A 7 -6.94 0.19 8.92
CA GLN A 7 -7.73 1.08 9.78
C GLN A 7 -8.97 1.66 9.10
N LYS A 8 -8.93 1.87 7.78
CA LYS A 8 -10.12 2.28 7.00
C LYS A 8 -11.28 1.28 7.08
N ALA A 9 -10.97 0.00 7.31
CA ALA A 9 -11.99 -1.06 7.43
C ALA A 9 -12.42 -1.26 8.89
N PHE A 10 -11.51 -1.03 9.82
CA PHE A 10 -11.78 -1.22 11.24
C PHE A 10 -10.91 -0.27 12.07
N SER A 11 -11.55 0.74 12.68
CA SER A 11 -10.89 1.77 13.50
C SER A 11 -11.47 1.88 14.93
N ASN A 12 -12.12 0.81 15.42
CA ASN A 12 -12.55 0.77 16.81
C ASN A 12 -11.34 0.57 17.72
N TYR A 13 -10.79 1.67 18.19
CA TYR A 13 -9.55 1.70 18.97
C TYR A 13 -9.64 0.91 20.28
N ASP A 14 -10.81 0.80 20.89
CA ASP A 14 -11.02 -0.02 22.11
C ASP A 14 -10.67 -1.51 21.91
N CYS A 15 -10.63 -1.96 20.64
CA CYS A 15 -10.28 -3.35 20.32
C CYS A 15 -8.80 -3.52 19.91
N TYR A 16 -8.02 -2.45 19.75
CA TYR A 16 -6.65 -2.56 19.24
C TYR A 16 -5.75 -3.40 20.15
N HIS A 17 -5.89 -3.27 21.47
CA HIS A 17 -5.15 -4.08 22.45
C HIS A 17 -5.41 -5.59 22.31
N LEU A 18 -6.57 -6.00 21.78
CA LEU A 18 -6.89 -7.40 21.50
C LEU A 18 -6.22 -7.92 20.22
N LEU A 19 -5.98 -7.03 19.28
CA LEU A 19 -5.39 -7.33 17.95
C LEU A 19 -3.86 -7.21 17.97
N GLU A 20 -3.33 -6.33 18.79
CA GLU A 20 -1.90 -6.02 18.88
C GLU A 20 -0.99 -7.25 19.00
N PRO A 21 -1.28 -8.29 19.81
CA PRO A 21 -0.42 -9.46 19.89
C PRO A 21 -0.29 -10.27 18.60
N TYR A 22 -1.25 -10.15 17.69
CA TYR A 22 -1.35 -10.95 16.46
C TYR A 22 -0.88 -10.22 15.21
N LEU A 23 -0.80 -8.88 15.26
CA LEU A 23 -0.50 -8.04 14.10
C LEU A 23 0.88 -7.42 14.20
N ALA A 24 1.48 -7.19 13.03
CA ALA A 24 2.76 -6.49 12.93
C ALA A 24 2.61 -4.97 13.05
N GLY A 25 1.41 -4.44 12.83
CA GLY A 25 1.12 -3.02 12.88
C GLY A 25 -0.19 -2.66 12.20
N THR A 26 -0.26 -1.43 11.74
CA THR A 26 -1.44 -0.83 11.11
C THR A 26 -1.15 -0.35 9.68
N GLU A 27 -2.19 -0.33 8.84
CA GLU A 27 -2.18 0.32 7.53
C GLU A 27 -3.14 1.50 7.56
N ALA A 28 -2.62 2.71 7.46
CA ALA A 28 -3.33 3.97 7.55
C ALA A 28 -3.56 4.59 6.17
N SER A 29 -4.70 5.25 5.99
CA SER A 29 -5.05 5.99 4.77
C SER A 29 -4.75 7.49 4.85
N GLY A 30 -4.19 7.96 5.96
CA GLY A 30 -3.83 9.36 6.17
C GLY A 30 -3.31 9.64 7.58
N LEU A 31 -3.11 10.93 7.87
CA LEU A 31 -2.48 11.39 9.11
C LEU A 31 -3.18 10.90 10.38
N TYR A 32 -4.50 11.03 10.45
CA TYR A 32 -5.25 10.70 11.68
C TYR A 32 -5.25 9.21 12.00
N GLU A 33 -5.34 8.36 10.96
CA GLU A 33 -5.20 6.91 11.13
C GLU A 33 -3.76 6.53 11.51
N ALA A 34 -2.75 7.17 10.91
CA ALA A 34 -1.35 6.92 11.27
C ALA A 34 -1.08 7.27 12.75
N ARG A 35 -1.60 8.42 13.19
CA ARG A 35 -1.53 8.84 14.60
C ARG A 35 -2.24 7.86 15.52
N LEU A 36 -3.46 7.42 15.16
CA LEU A 36 -4.21 6.43 15.91
C LEU A 36 -3.43 5.12 16.03
N GLY A 37 -2.91 4.60 14.91
CA GLY A 37 -2.10 3.37 14.92
C GLY A 37 -0.88 3.45 15.82
N ALA A 38 -0.14 4.56 15.76
CA ALA A 38 1.03 4.78 16.61
C ALA A 38 0.68 4.89 18.10
N GLN A 39 -0.49 5.43 18.44
CA GLN A 39 -0.96 5.60 19.81
C GLN A 39 -1.49 4.30 20.40
N GLU A 40 -2.30 3.55 19.65
CA GLU A 40 -3.03 2.39 20.14
C GLU A 40 -2.26 1.05 19.99
N MET A 41 -1.22 1.04 19.14
CA MET A 41 -0.30 -0.11 18.98
C MET A 41 1.16 0.34 19.14
N PRO A 42 1.58 0.80 20.32
CA PRO A 42 2.92 1.33 20.52
C PRO A 42 4.00 0.27 20.25
N GLY A 43 5.03 0.65 19.48
CA GLY A 43 6.11 -0.26 19.09
C GLY A 43 5.81 -1.18 17.92
N LYS A 44 4.61 -1.10 17.33
CA LYS A 44 4.26 -1.77 16.06
C LYS A 44 4.48 -0.84 14.87
N GLU A 45 4.60 -1.44 13.69
CA GLU A 45 4.82 -0.69 12.45
C GLU A 45 3.55 0.10 12.03
N VAL A 46 3.74 1.32 11.59
CA VAL A 46 2.69 2.13 10.97
C VAL A 46 3.01 2.30 9.49
N HIS A 47 2.22 1.64 8.65
CA HIS A 47 2.28 1.77 7.20
C HIS A 47 1.25 2.79 6.74
N VAL A 48 1.59 3.60 5.77
CA VAL A 48 0.67 4.62 5.25
C VAL A 48 0.63 4.58 3.73
N PHE A 49 -0.57 4.44 3.20
CA PHE A 49 -0.86 4.71 1.80
C PHE A 49 -1.98 5.73 1.67
N CYS A 50 -1.69 6.86 1.04
CA CYS A 50 -2.67 7.86 0.67
C CYS A 50 -2.58 8.16 -0.83
N ALA A 51 -3.73 8.27 -1.51
CA ALA A 51 -3.77 8.60 -2.94
C ALA A 51 -3.22 10.01 -3.24
N GLY A 52 -3.30 10.92 -2.26
CA GLY A 52 -2.74 12.27 -2.34
C GLY A 52 -2.27 12.76 -0.99
N TYR A 53 -0.98 12.98 -0.82
CA TYR A 53 -0.41 13.57 0.40
C TYR A 53 -0.52 15.10 0.34
N ARG A 54 -0.92 15.70 1.46
CA ARG A 54 -0.97 17.15 1.64
C ARG A 54 0.36 17.64 2.19
N GLU A 55 0.84 18.77 1.68
CA GLU A 55 2.12 19.34 2.12
C GLU A 55 2.08 19.79 3.58
N ASP A 56 0.98 20.39 3.99
CA ASP A 56 0.77 20.90 5.33
C ASP A 56 0.66 19.81 6.42
N GLU A 57 0.35 18.57 6.03
CA GLU A 57 0.23 17.42 6.93
C GLU A 57 1.45 16.48 6.86
N PHE A 58 2.27 16.57 5.81
CA PHE A 58 3.30 15.56 5.54
C PHE A 58 4.39 15.49 6.62
N GLU A 59 4.83 16.62 7.14
CA GLU A 59 5.84 16.64 8.21
C GLU A 59 5.30 16.03 9.52
N GLU A 60 4.04 16.24 9.84
CA GLU A 60 3.41 15.60 10.99
C GLU A 60 3.23 14.09 10.75
N LEU A 61 2.84 13.68 9.54
CA LEU A 61 2.72 12.27 9.16
C LEU A 61 4.04 11.52 9.35
N LEU A 62 5.17 12.15 9.02
CA LEU A 62 6.50 11.57 9.21
C LEU A 62 6.82 11.25 10.69
N CYS A 63 6.15 11.89 11.64
CA CYS A 63 6.35 11.59 13.06
C CYS A 63 5.76 10.22 13.46
N PHE A 64 4.75 9.75 12.75
CA PHE A 64 4.02 8.52 13.08
C PHE A 64 4.32 7.36 12.16
N ALA A 65 4.52 7.62 10.86
CA ALA A 65 4.71 6.57 9.86
C ALA A 65 6.11 5.94 9.92
N ASP A 66 6.20 4.63 9.72
CA ASP A 66 7.44 3.89 9.48
C ASP A 66 7.64 3.60 7.99
N HIS A 67 6.55 3.27 7.30
CA HIS A 67 6.53 2.98 5.87
C HIS A 67 5.55 3.92 5.17
N ILE A 68 6.00 4.58 4.10
CA ILE A 68 5.17 5.51 3.33
C ILE A 68 5.14 5.08 1.88
N VAL A 69 3.95 4.82 1.37
CA VAL A 69 3.72 4.41 -0.01
C VAL A 69 3.17 5.57 -0.83
N PHE A 70 3.87 5.95 -1.87
CA PHE A 70 3.44 6.98 -2.81
C PHE A 70 2.62 6.38 -3.95
N ASN A 71 1.59 7.09 -4.37
CA ASN A 71 0.69 6.65 -5.43
C ASN A 71 1.26 6.85 -6.84
N SER A 72 2.20 7.77 -7.00
CA SER A 72 2.74 8.15 -8.29
C SER A 72 4.22 8.56 -8.22
N PRO A 73 4.96 8.51 -9.34
CA PRO A 73 6.33 9.01 -9.41
C PRO A 73 6.45 10.49 -9.05
N SER A 74 5.44 11.31 -9.35
CA SER A 74 5.45 12.73 -9.00
C SER A 74 5.39 12.96 -7.48
N GLN A 75 4.60 12.16 -6.76
CA GLN A 75 4.61 12.19 -5.29
C GLN A 75 5.94 11.69 -4.73
N LEU A 76 6.50 10.62 -5.29
CA LEU A 76 7.81 10.10 -4.89
C LEU A 76 8.92 11.16 -5.09
N LEU A 77 8.90 11.90 -6.21
CA LEU A 77 9.82 13.02 -6.45
C LEU A 77 9.67 14.12 -5.41
N ARG A 78 8.42 14.47 -5.07
CA ARG A 78 8.11 15.58 -4.18
C ARG A 78 8.47 15.27 -2.73
N PHE A 79 8.16 14.09 -2.24
CA PHE A 79 8.20 13.74 -0.83
C PHE A 79 9.23 12.66 -0.46
N GLY A 80 9.62 11.83 -1.43
CA GLY A 80 10.43 10.63 -1.16
C GLY A 80 11.79 10.94 -0.54
N LYS A 81 12.50 11.94 -1.04
CA LYS A 81 13.80 12.35 -0.48
C LYS A 81 13.67 12.80 0.97
N ARG A 82 12.62 13.56 1.28
CA ARG A 82 12.35 14.03 2.64
C ARG A 82 12.04 12.88 3.59
N ALA A 83 11.19 11.94 3.18
CA ALA A 83 10.90 10.73 3.95
C ALA A 83 12.17 9.91 4.23
N LYS A 84 13.03 9.71 3.22
CA LYS A 84 14.32 9.01 3.39
C LYS A 84 15.27 9.73 4.35
N GLN A 85 15.34 11.06 4.31
CA GLN A 85 16.19 11.86 5.19
C GLN A 85 15.87 11.67 6.68
N VAL A 86 14.60 11.44 7.00
CA VAL A 86 14.16 11.17 8.37
C VAL A 86 14.04 9.67 8.68
N GLY A 87 14.66 8.81 7.85
CA GLY A 87 14.79 7.39 8.13
C GLY A 87 13.55 6.55 7.82
N LYS A 88 12.57 7.08 7.06
CA LYS A 88 11.37 6.31 6.73
C LYS A 88 11.60 5.37 5.55
N SER A 89 10.91 4.24 5.57
CA SER A 89 10.88 3.30 4.46
C SER A 89 9.90 3.79 3.40
N VAL A 90 10.34 3.83 2.15
CA VAL A 90 9.61 4.44 1.04
C VAL A 90 9.18 3.38 0.04
N GLY A 91 7.91 3.39 -0.32
CA GLY A 91 7.34 2.51 -1.32
C GLY A 91 6.60 3.25 -2.44
N LEU A 92 6.36 2.51 -3.51
CA LEU A 92 5.54 2.95 -4.64
C LEU A 92 4.36 2.00 -4.81
N ARG A 93 3.15 2.54 -4.92
CA ARG A 93 2.00 1.77 -5.38
C ARG A 93 2.07 1.59 -6.88
N ILE A 94 2.09 0.35 -7.33
CA ILE A 94 2.03 -0.01 -8.75
C ILE A 94 0.61 -0.40 -9.15
N ASN A 95 0.31 -0.20 -10.45
CA ASN A 95 -0.88 -0.70 -11.09
C ASN A 95 -0.46 -1.74 -12.14
N PRO A 96 -0.71 -3.03 -11.92
CA PRO A 96 -0.35 -4.08 -12.87
C PRO A 96 -1.24 -4.10 -14.11
N GLU A 97 -2.28 -3.24 -14.18
CA GLU A 97 -3.25 -3.22 -15.28
C GLU A 97 -3.81 -4.63 -15.55
N CYS A 98 -4.09 -5.34 -14.47
CA CYS A 98 -4.66 -6.68 -14.46
C CYS A 98 -5.86 -6.65 -13.53
N SER A 99 -7.04 -6.72 -14.09
CA SER A 99 -8.29 -6.80 -13.35
C SER A 99 -8.80 -8.23 -13.33
N THR A 100 -9.28 -8.64 -12.15
CA THR A 100 -10.04 -9.87 -11.96
C THR A 100 -11.47 -9.56 -11.49
N GLN A 101 -11.87 -8.26 -11.54
CA GLN A 101 -13.22 -7.82 -11.17
C GLN A 101 -14.20 -8.07 -12.31
N GLU A 102 -15.14 -9.00 -12.13
CA GLU A 102 -16.21 -9.22 -13.09
C GLU A 102 -17.44 -8.37 -12.72
N GLY A 103 -17.87 -7.51 -13.66
CA GLY A 103 -19.09 -6.74 -13.54
C GLY A 103 -19.07 -5.55 -12.58
N HIS A 104 -17.94 -5.18 -12.03
CA HIS A 104 -17.79 -4.11 -11.03
C HIS A 104 -16.69 -3.08 -11.39
N GLU A 105 -16.65 -2.61 -12.63
CA GLU A 105 -15.64 -1.66 -13.12
C GLU A 105 -15.47 -0.41 -12.24
N ILE A 106 -16.53 0.03 -11.59
CA ILE A 106 -16.51 1.23 -10.73
C ILE A 106 -15.63 1.04 -9.47
N TYR A 107 -15.44 -0.19 -9.03
CA TYR A 107 -14.60 -0.54 -7.87
C TYR A 107 -13.25 -1.13 -8.26
N ASP A 108 -13.01 -1.31 -9.56
CA ASP A 108 -11.78 -1.90 -10.06
C ASP A 108 -10.61 -0.89 -10.02
N PRO A 109 -9.62 -1.09 -9.15
CA PRO A 109 -8.46 -0.21 -9.09
C PRO A 109 -7.54 -0.33 -10.29
N CYS A 110 -7.73 -1.35 -11.13
CA CYS A 110 -6.96 -1.61 -12.34
C CYS A 110 -7.71 -1.28 -13.63
N ALA A 111 -8.95 -0.75 -13.54
CA ALA A 111 -9.73 -0.34 -14.71
C ALA A 111 -8.97 0.69 -15.56
N PRO A 112 -9.20 0.71 -16.88
CA PRO A 112 -8.64 1.74 -17.77
C PRO A 112 -8.96 3.15 -17.25
N GLY A 113 -7.92 3.99 -17.11
CA GLY A 113 -8.06 5.35 -16.58
C GLY A 113 -8.09 5.45 -15.04
N SER A 114 -7.87 4.34 -14.32
CA SER A 114 -7.73 4.39 -12.87
C SER A 114 -6.60 5.32 -12.44
N ARG A 115 -6.88 6.14 -11.42
CA ARG A 115 -5.89 7.02 -10.79
C ARG A 115 -5.03 6.31 -9.73
N MET A 116 -5.27 5.03 -9.48
CA MET A 116 -4.68 4.29 -8.37
C MET A 116 -3.44 3.51 -8.82
N GLY A 117 -2.31 3.93 -8.28
CA GLY A 117 -1.02 3.31 -8.58
C GLY A 117 -0.38 3.76 -9.90
N THR A 118 0.85 3.37 -10.08
CA THR A 118 1.73 3.71 -11.21
C THR A 118 1.78 2.55 -12.17
N THR A 119 1.41 2.75 -13.44
CA THR A 119 1.58 1.75 -14.48
C THR A 119 3.06 1.57 -14.87
N ARG A 120 3.39 0.48 -15.53
CA ARG A 120 4.77 0.25 -16.00
C ARG A 120 5.25 1.38 -16.93
N ALA A 121 4.41 1.80 -17.85
CA ALA A 121 4.76 2.87 -18.79
C ALA A 121 5.02 4.22 -18.08
N GLN A 122 4.21 4.55 -17.06
CA GLN A 122 4.42 5.75 -16.24
C GLN A 122 5.73 5.68 -15.45
N TRP A 123 6.04 4.51 -14.90
CA TRP A 123 7.31 4.31 -14.19
C TRP A 123 8.52 4.47 -15.09
N GLU A 124 8.54 3.82 -16.24
CA GLU A 124 9.63 3.93 -17.23
C GLU A 124 9.85 5.36 -17.72
N ALA A 125 8.75 6.07 -18.01
CA ALA A 125 8.82 7.47 -18.40
C ALA A 125 9.42 8.34 -17.28
N ALA A 126 9.04 8.10 -16.04
CA ALA A 126 9.57 8.84 -14.88
C ALA A 126 11.05 8.56 -14.63
N VAL A 127 11.47 7.29 -14.66
CA VAL A 127 12.88 6.90 -14.46
C VAL A 127 13.77 7.42 -15.59
N LYS A 128 13.27 7.46 -16.81
CA LYS A 128 14.01 8.06 -17.94
C LYS A 128 14.35 9.53 -17.69
N MET A 129 13.43 10.28 -17.07
CA MET A 129 13.63 11.69 -16.72
C MET A 129 14.39 11.87 -15.39
N HIS A 130 14.21 10.96 -14.46
CA HIS A 130 14.72 11.02 -13.10
C HIS A 130 15.30 9.66 -12.68
N PRO A 131 16.52 9.30 -13.11
CA PRO A 131 17.10 7.96 -12.84
C PRO A 131 17.32 7.66 -11.35
N ASP A 132 17.41 8.69 -10.52
CA ASP A 132 17.57 8.58 -9.07
C ASP A 132 16.32 8.06 -8.33
N LEU A 133 15.15 8.04 -8.98
CA LEU A 133 13.90 7.55 -8.38
C LEU A 133 13.99 6.11 -7.88
N THR A 134 14.62 5.23 -8.65
CA THR A 134 14.76 3.81 -8.28
C THR A 134 15.48 3.64 -6.95
N GLY A 135 16.52 4.46 -6.69
CA GLY A 135 17.29 4.45 -5.44
C GLY A 135 16.51 4.92 -4.21
N LEU A 136 15.36 5.53 -4.37
CA LEU A 136 14.50 5.93 -3.25
C LEU A 136 13.62 4.78 -2.72
N LEU A 137 13.37 3.74 -3.55
CA LEU A 137 12.42 2.69 -3.22
C LEU A 137 13.02 1.66 -2.26
N ASP A 138 12.32 1.42 -1.16
CA ASP A 138 12.54 0.27 -0.28
C ASP A 138 11.49 -0.82 -0.49
N GLY A 139 10.35 -0.48 -1.08
CA GLY A 139 9.26 -1.43 -1.27
C GLY A 139 8.29 -1.08 -2.40
N ILE A 140 7.45 -2.05 -2.68
CA ILE A 140 6.36 -1.95 -3.66
C ILE A 140 5.06 -2.36 -3.00
N HIS A 141 4.00 -1.67 -3.34
CA HIS A 141 2.64 -1.95 -2.93
C HIS A 141 1.73 -2.08 -4.15
N PHE A 142 0.81 -3.03 -4.12
CA PHE A 142 -0.34 -3.04 -5.01
C PHE A 142 -1.60 -3.41 -4.22
N HIS A 143 -2.76 -2.99 -4.72
CA HIS A 143 -4.05 -3.32 -4.14
C HIS A 143 -5.05 -3.41 -5.28
N THR A 144 -5.36 -4.63 -5.68
CA THR A 144 -6.10 -4.97 -6.91
C THR A 144 -7.39 -5.70 -6.61
N LEU A 145 -7.51 -6.30 -5.43
CA LEU A 145 -8.63 -7.15 -5.05
C LEU A 145 -9.68 -6.37 -4.25
N CYS A 146 -10.94 -6.77 -4.43
CA CYS A 146 -12.07 -6.34 -3.63
C CYS A 146 -13.02 -7.54 -3.50
N GLU A 147 -13.10 -8.13 -2.29
CA GLU A 147 -13.94 -9.29 -1.98
C GLU A 147 -13.70 -10.51 -2.89
N GLN A 148 -12.44 -10.75 -3.24
CA GLN A 148 -12.01 -11.81 -4.14
C GLN A 148 -11.19 -12.87 -3.39
N ASP A 149 -10.93 -14.00 -4.04
CA ASP A 149 -10.23 -15.12 -3.42
C ASP A 149 -8.73 -15.21 -3.78
N SER A 150 -8.09 -16.31 -3.40
CA SER A 150 -6.67 -16.54 -3.62
C SER A 150 -6.31 -16.77 -5.07
N SER A 151 -7.22 -17.23 -5.92
CA SER A 151 -6.97 -17.44 -7.37
C SER A 151 -6.83 -16.11 -8.10
N ASP A 152 -7.61 -15.11 -7.68
CA ASP A 152 -7.50 -13.74 -8.17
C ASP A 152 -6.17 -13.11 -7.75
N LEU A 153 -5.73 -13.39 -6.53
CA LEU A 153 -4.42 -12.94 -6.05
C LEU A 153 -3.29 -13.60 -6.86
N GLU A 154 -3.37 -14.89 -7.15
CA GLU A 154 -2.38 -15.60 -7.96
C GLU A 154 -2.29 -15.00 -9.36
N THR A 155 -3.43 -14.73 -10.00
CA THR A 155 -3.51 -14.07 -11.30
C THR A 155 -2.86 -12.68 -11.27
N THR A 156 -3.17 -11.88 -10.26
CA THR A 156 -2.58 -10.56 -10.07
C THR A 156 -1.06 -10.64 -9.84
N LEU A 157 -0.60 -11.56 -9.00
CA LEU A 157 0.83 -11.76 -8.74
C LEU A 157 1.60 -12.16 -9.98
N ALA A 158 1.01 -12.99 -10.85
CA ALA A 158 1.61 -13.32 -12.14
C ALA A 158 1.81 -12.09 -13.02
N ALA A 159 0.79 -11.22 -13.12
CA ALA A 159 0.88 -9.97 -13.85
C ALA A 159 1.91 -9.01 -13.25
N VAL A 160 1.93 -8.86 -11.93
CA VAL A 160 2.91 -8.05 -11.20
C VAL A 160 4.33 -8.55 -11.45
N LYS A 161 4.56 -9.86 -11.42
CA LYS A 161 5.86 -10.47 -11.69
C LYS A 161 6.33 -10.21 -13.13
N VAL A 162 5.43 -10.31 -14.09
CA VAL A 162 5.75 -10.05 -15.51
C VAL A 162 6.09 -8.57 -15.74
N LYS A 163 5.29 -7.65 -15.19
CA LYS A 163 5.44 -6.21 -15.47
C LYS A 163 6.47 -5.51 -14.57
N PHE A 164 6.66 -5.96 -13.34
CA PHE A 164 7.48 -5.28 -12.32
C PHE A 164 8.48 -6.20 -11.61
N GLY A 165 8.75 -7.38 -12.14
CA GLY A 165 9.65 -8.35 -11.52
C GLY A 165 11.08 -7.82 -11.32
N ASP A 166 11.56 -6.97 -12.22
CA ASP A 166 12.82 -6.26 -12.12
C ASP A 166 12.89 -5.32 -10.90
N LEU A 167 11.80 -4.60 -10.62
CA LEU A 167 11.71 -3.73 -9.44
C LEU A 167 11.56 -4.55 -8.14
N ILE A 168 10.73 -5.60 -8.18
CA ILE A 168 10.53 -6.48 -7.01
C ILE A 168 11.86 -7.07 -6.53
N SER A 169 12.73 -7.44 -7.44
CA SER A 169 14.05 -8.01 -7.10
C SER A 169 15.00 -7.01 -6.42
N GLN A 170 14.72 -5.72 -6.49
CA GLN A 170 15.56 -4.65 -5.95
C GLN A 170 15.07 -4.08 -4.62
N VAL A 171 13.83 -4.40 -4.22
CA VAL A 171 13.23 -3.85 -3.01
C VAL A 171 13.26 -4.81 -1.83
N LYS A 172 13.09 -4.30 -0.62
CA LYS A 172 13.19 -5.06 0.63
C LYS A 172 11.86 -5.69 1.04
N TRP A 173 10.74 -5.13 0.57
CA TRP A 173 9.40 -5.59 0.94
C TRP A 173 8.40 -5.41 -0.20
N LEU A 174 7.37 -6.27 -0.15
CA LEU A 174 6.22 -6.25 -1.04
C LEU A 174 4.94 -6.25 -0.19
N ASN A 175 4.10 -5.24 -0.36
CA ASN A 175 2.78 -5.16 0.26
C ASN A 175 1.72 -5.55 -0.79
N LEU A 176 1.03 -6.63 -0.52
CA LEU A 176 0.04 -7.21 -1.44
C LEU A 176 -1.33 -6.52 -1.37
N GLY A 177 -1.47 -5.50 -0.51
CA GLY A 177 -2.75 -4.86 -0.27
C GLY A 177 -3.70 -5.75 0.54
N GLY A 178 -4.98 -5.58 0.30
CA GLY A 178 -6.04 -6.35 0.95
C GLY A 178 -7.13 -6.74 -0.04
N GLY A 179 -8.34 -7.01 0.46
CA GLY A 179 -9.51 -7.36 -0.36
C GLY A 179 -9.54 -8.82 -0.83
N CYS A 180 -8.58 -9.63 -0.39
CA CYS A 180 -8.61 -11.07 -0.57
C CYS A 180 -9.32 -11.72 0.62
N LEU A 181 -10.35 -12.52 0.35
CA LEU A 181 -10.99 -13.37 1.35
C LEU A 181 -10.06 -14.55 1.65
N LEU A 182 -9.50 -14.58 2.85
CA LEU A 182 -8.56 -15.64 3.24
C LEU A 182 -9.25 -17.00 3.42
N TYR A 183 -10.53 -16.98 3.72
CA TYR A 183 -11.40 -18.17 3.76
C TYR A 183 -12.86 -17.75 3.65
N THR A 184 -13.64 -18.58 3.03
CA THR A 184 -15.09 -18.53 3.06
C THR A 184 -15.57 -19.56 4.08
N SER A 185 -15.41 -19.26 5.36
CA SER A 185 -16.11 -20.01 6.39
C SER A 185 -17.53 -19.47 6.47
N PRO A 186 -18.57 -20.28 6.34
CA PRO A 186 -19.91 -19.82 6.61
C PRO A 186 -19.95 -19.23 8.00
N SER A 187 -20.56 -18.06 8.12
CA SER A 187 -20.80 -17.45 9.42
C SER A 187 -21.60 -18.46 10.27
N PRO A 188 -21.32 -18.60 11.57
CA PRO A 188 -22.19 -19.39 12.44
C PRO A 188 -23.65 -18.94 12.47
N ARG A 189 -23.98 -17.88 11.73
CA ARG A 189 -25.33 -17.31 11.58
C ARG A 189 -25.97 -17.59 10.22
N ASP A 190 -25.23 -18.17 9.29
CA ASP A 190 -25.72 -18.67 8.00
C ASP A 190 -26.14 -20.18 8.15
#